data_c92e527ac2c54a812e91b46c34f21e4a
#
_entry.id   c92e527ac2c54a812e91b46c34f21e4a
#
_cell.length_a   1.000
_cell.length_b   1.000
_cell.length_c   1.000
_cell.angle_alpha   90.00
_cell.angle_beta   90.00
_cell.angle_gamma   90.00
#
_symmetry.space_group_name_H-M   'P 1'
#
loop_
_entity.id
_entity.type
_entity.pdbx_description
1 polymer ?
#
loop_
_entity_poly.entity_id
_entity_poly.type
_entity_poly.pdbx_seq_one_letter_code
_entity_poly.pdbx_strand_id
1 'polypeptide(L)'
;KANVADAPVFKLQIFVSNRTLRKGDAHFKGETGYDSFQEGNMVKYTMGASTNYNEIYRLRKTLAEKFPEAFIIAFKNGKKYDVNQAIREFKQNRNR
;
A
#
# COMPACT_ATOMS: atom_id res chain seq x y z
N LYS A 1 9.55 -18.67 16.14
CA LYS A 1 8.26 -18.01 16.27
C LYS A 1 8.28 -16.68 15.57
N ALA A 2 7.28 -16.44 14.74
CA ALA A 2 7.20 -15.19 13.98
C ALA A 2 7.01 -14.01 14.92
N ASN A 3 7.76 -12.96 14.71
CA ASN A 3 7.58 -11.71 15.42
C ASN A 3 6.61 -10.85 14.61
N VAL A 4 5.39 -10.66 15.14
CA VAL A 4 4.34 -9.93 14.44
C VAL A 4 4.77 -8.51 14.13
N ALA A 5 5.59 -7.90 15.00
CA ALA A 5 6.07 -6.53 14.78
C ALA A 5 6.96 -6.41 13.55
N ASP A 6 7.57 -7.52 13.12
CA ASP A 6 8.44 -7.51 11.94
C ASP A 6 7.74 -7.95 10.68
N ALA A 7 6.43 -8.22 10.75
CA ALA A 7 5.69 -8.65 9.57
C ALA A 7 5.60 -7.52 8.55
N PRO A 8 5.71 -7.83 7.26
CA PRO A 8 5.53 -6.82 6.23
C PRO A 8 4.12 -6.21 6.28
N VAL A 9 4.04 -4.93 5.95
CA VAL A 9 2.77 -4.22 5.84
C VAL A 9 2.50 -3.97 4.36
N PHE A 10 1.32 -4.36 3.90
CA PHE A 10 0.90 -4.14 2.52
C PHE A 10 0.09 -2.86 2.43
N LYS A 11 0.30 -2.12 1.35
CA LYS A 11 -0.47 -0.91 1.05
C LYS A 11 -0.80 -0.92 -0.44
N LEU A 12 -1.85 -0.20 -0.81
CA LEU A 12 -2.21 -0.04 -2.21
C LEU A 12 -1.72 1.32 -2.69
N GLN A 13 -0.79 1.32 -3.65
CA GLN A 13 -0.33 2.57 -4.25
C GLN A 13 -1.32 2.96 -5.32
N ILE A 14 -1.98 4.11 -5.14
CA ILE A 14 -3.08 4.50 -6.02
C ILE A 14 -2.63 5.38 -7.17
N PHE A 15 -1.68 6.27 -6.94
CA PHE A 15 -1.07 7.06 -8.03
C PHE A 15 0.18 7.76 -7.51
N VAL A 16 0.90 8.39 -8.45
CA VAL A 16 2.15 9.08 -8.18
C VAL A 16 2.02 10.53 -8.66
N SER A 17 2.58 11.46 -7.89
CA SER A 17 2.57 12.87 -8.23
C SER A 17 3.98 13.43 -8.13
N ASN A 18 4.26 14.49 -8.89
CA ASN A 18 5.56 15.16 -8.78
C ASN A 18 5.55 16.27 -7.73
N ARG A 19 4.47 16.39 -6.98
CA ARG A 19 4.35 17.36 -5.89
C ARG A 19 3.34 16.87 -4.87
N THR A 20 3.38 17.46 -3.68
CA THR A 20 2.39 17.17 -2.66
C THR A 20 1.06 17.81 -3.06
N LEU A 21 0.00 17.01 -3.05
CA LEU A 21 -1.33 17.47 -3.43
C LEU A 21 -2.10 17.96 -2.20
N ARG A 22 -2.99 18.92 -2.43
CA ARG A 22 -3.83 19.45 -1.37
C ARG A 22 -4.91 18.44 -1.00
N LYS A 23 -5.32 18.47 0.25
CA LYS A 23 -6.46 17.69 0.70
C LYS A 23 -7.68 18.04 -0.15
N GLY A 24 -8.38 17.04 -0.63
CA GLY A 24 -9.54 17.25 -1.49
C GLY A 24 -9.23 17.46 -2.96
N ASP A 25 -7.95 17.32 -3.34
CA ASP A 25 -7.57 17.41 -4.74
C ASP A 25 -8.37 16.41 -5.58
N ALA A 26 -8.72 16.81 -6.80
CA ALA A 26 -9.55 16.00 -7.68
C ALA A 26 -8.90 14.64 -8.01
N HIS A 27 -7.57 14.54 -7.94
CA HIS A 27 -6.88 13.28 -8.19
C HIS A 27 -7.27 12.18 -7.21
N PHE A 28 -7.71 12.56 -6.00
CA PHE A 28 -8.13 11.58 -4.99
C PHE A 28 -9.55 11.05 -5.24
N LYS A 29 -10.28 11.66 -6.16
CA LYS A 29 -11.62 11.19 -6.58
C LYS A 29 -12.57 11.00 -5.39
N GLY A 30 -12.48 11.91 -4.42
CA GLY A 30 -13.35 11.88 -3.25
C GLY A 30 -12.87 11.01 -2.12
N GLU A 31 -11.77 10.29 -2.28
CA GLU A 31 -11.23 9.47 -1.21
C GLU A 31 -10.49 10.30 -0.20
N THR A 32 -10.60 9.93 1.08
CA THR A 32 -9.98 10.68 2.17
C THR A 32 -9.01 9.86 3.02
N GLY A 33 -9.06 8.54 2.93
CA GLY A 33 -8.23 7.67 3.76
C GLY A 33 -6.89 7.33 3.15
N TYR A 34 -6.21 8.30 2.58
CA TYR A 34 -4.94 8.08 1.91
C TYR A 34 -3.76 8.52 2.76
N ASP A 35 -2.59 7.99 2.42
CA ASP A 35 -1.32 8.36 2.99
C ASP A 35 -0.34 8.60 1.84
N SER A 36 0.87 9.00 2.15
CA SER A 36 1.85 9.26 1.10
C SER A 36 3.26 8.98 1.61
N PHE A 37 4.16 8.75 0.67
CA PHE A 37 5.59 8.68 0.96
C PHE A 37 6.34 9.24 -0.23
N GLN A 38 7.54 9.73 0.02
CA GLN A 38 8.37 10.29 -1.03
C GLN A 38 9.44 9.28 -1.44
N GLU A 39 9.60 9.13 -2.75
CA GLU A 39 10.64 8.27 -3.29
C GLU A 39 11.26 9.01 -4.47
N GLY A 40 12.55 9.39 -4.32
CA GLY A 40 13.18 10.26 -5.28
C GLY A 40 12.49 11.61 -5.32
N ASN A 41 12.13 12.07 -6.50
CA ASN A 41 11.44 13.35 -6.68
C ASN A 41 9.92 13.20 -6.75
N MET A 42 9.42 12.01 -6.45
CA MET A 42 7.99 11.73 -6.60
C MET A 42 7.33 11.52 -5.26
N VAL A 43 6.08 11.95 -5.16
CA VAL A 43 5.22 11.67 -4.01
C VAL A 43 4.26 10.56 -4.41
N LYS A 44 4.27 9.45 -3.69
CA LYS A 44 3.45 8.29 -4.00
C LYS A 44 2.34 8.19 -2.97
N TYR A 45 1.10 8.11 -3.47
CA TYR A 45 -0.07 8.08 -2.60
C TYR A 45 -0.57 6.66 -2.46
N THR A 46 -0.94 6.31 -1.22
CA THR A 46 -1.37 4.95 -0.89
C THR A 46 -2.67 4.98 -0.11
N MET A 47 -3.39 3.86 -0.16
CA MET A 47 -4.56 3.65 0.67
C MET A 47 -4.45 2.28 1.31
N GLY A 48 -4.94 2.19 2.55
CA GLY A 48 -4.89 0.95 3.30
C GLY A 48 -3.51 0.66 3.86
N ALA A 49 -3.48 -0.12 4.93
CA ALA A 49 -2.25 -0.61 5.52
C ALA A 49 -2.63 -1.84 6.33
N SER A 50 -2.07 -2.98 5.99
CA SER A 50 -2.41 -4.21 6.68
C SER A 50 -1.30 -5.24 6.51
N THR A 51 -1.09 -6.05 7.54
CA THR A 51 -0.22 -7.21 7.41
C THR A 51 -0.91 -8.36 6.69
N ASN A 52 -2.22 -8.24 6.45
CA ASN A 52 -2.99 -9.25 5.73
C ASN A 52 -3.10 -8.87 4.26
N TYR A 53 -2.32 -9.56 3.42
CA TYR A 53 -2.31 -9.29 1.98
C TYR A 53 -3.71 -9.33 1.38
N ASN A 54 -4.56 -10.24 1.86
CA ASN A 54 -5.89 -10.40 1.27
C ASN A 54 -6.77 -9.16 1.48
N GLU A 55 -6.57 -8.43 2.58
CA GLU A 55 -7.32 -7.18 2.81
C GLU A 55 -6.97 -6.14 1.77
N ILE A 56 -5.69 -6.00 1.44
CA ILE A 56 -5.27 -5.01 0.46
C ILE A 56 -5.65 -5.46 -0.95
N TYR A 57 -5.63 -6.77 -1.20
CA TYR A 57 -6.08 -7.30 -2.47
C TYR A 57 -7.57 -6.96 -2.72
N ARG A 58 -8.39 -7.12 -1.69
CA ARG A 58 -9.81 -6.74 -1.79
C ARG A 58 -10.00 -5.24 -1.96
N LEU A 59 -9.18 -4.45 -1.26
CA LEU A 59 -9.21 -3.00 -1.41
C LEU A 59 -8.89 -2.60 -2.85
N ARG A 60 -7.91 -3.27 -3.47
CA ARG A 60 -7.57 -3.01 -4.85
C ARG A 60 -8.78 -3.22 -5.76
N LYS A 61 -9.54 -4.29 -5.54
CA LYS A 61 -10.74 -4.54 -6.34
C LYS A 61 -11.79 -3.46 -6.12
N THR A 62 -11.97 -3.05 -4.87
CA THR A 62 -12.94 -2.01 -4.53
C THR A 62 -12.62 -0.68 -5.20
N LEU A 63 -11.34 -0.34 -5.29
CA LEU A 63 -10.91 0.95 -5.82
C LEU A 63 -10.54 0.89 -7.30
N ALA A 64 -10.72 -0.25 -7.95
CA ALA A 64 -10.26 -0.43 -9.33
C ALA A 64 -10.92 0.54 -10.31
N GLU A 65 -12.17 0.92 -10.10
CA GLU A 65 -12.84 1.85 -10.98
C GLU A 65 -12.25 3.26 -10.90
N LYS A 66 -11.90 3.69 -9.69
CA LYS A 66 -11.31 5.01 -9.49
C LYS A 66 -9.83 5.04 -9.84
N PHE A 67 -9.11 3.97 -9.49
CA PHE A 67 -7.66 3.91 -9.66
C PHE A 67 -7.27 2.61 -10.36
N PRO A 68 -7.54 2.52 -11.67
CA PRO A 68 -7.34 1.26 -12.39
C PRO A 68 -5.88 0.81 -12.44
N GLU A 69 -4.94 1.73 -12.24
CA GLU A 69 -3.52 1.39 -12.28
C GLU A 69 -2.93 1.15 -10.89
N ALA A 70 -3.77 1.12 -9.86
CA ALA A 70 -3.30 0.87 -8.51
C ALA A 70 -2.70 -0.52 -8.39
N PHE A 71 -1.63 -0.62 -7.59
CA PHE A 71 -0.99 -1.91 -7.36
C PHE A 71 -0.50 -1.99 -5.91
N ILE A 72 -0.29 -3.22 -5.46
CA ILE A 72 0.07 -3.48 -4.07
C ILE A 72 1.58 -3.34 -3.89
N ILE A 73 1.97 -2.64 -2.84
CA ILE A 73 3.37 -2.51 -2.43
C ILE A 73 3.49 -2.97 -1.00
N ALA A 74 4.72 -3.13 -0.53
CA ALA A 74 4.97 -3.59 0.82
C ALA A 74 6.04 -2.75 1.49
N PHE A 75 5.94 -2.68 2.82
CA PHE A 75 6.93 -2.06 3.68
C PHE A 75 7.29 -3.02 4.80
N LYS A 76 8.49 -2.92 5.28
CA LYS A 76 8.91 -3.69 6.46
C LYS A 76 9.81 -2.79 7.30
N ASN A 77 9.45 -2.65 8.58
CA ASN A 77 10.18 -1.76 9.49
C ASN A 77 10.28 -0.34 8.94
N GLY A 78 9.20 0.13 8.29
CA GLY A 78 9.13 1.49 7.78
C GLY A 78 9.83 1.74 6.47
N LYS A 79 10.42 0.70 5.86
CA LYS A 79 11.15 0.83 4.61
C LYS A 79 10.47 0.04 3.51
N LYS A 80 10.61 0.55 2.28
CA LYS A 80 10.06 -0.14 1.11
C LYS A 80 10.65 -1.56 1.04
N TYR A 81 9.81 -2.52 0.76
CA TYR A 81 10.20 -3.93 0.80
C TYR A 81 9.67 -4.63 -0.45
N ASP A 82 10.38 -5.65 -0.92
CA ASP A 82 9.96 -6.39 -2.11
C ASP A 82 8.62 -7.07 -1.87
N VAL A 83 7.62 -6.75 -2.70
CA VAL A 83 6.26 -7.25 -2.50
C VAL A 83 6.18 -8.77 -2.64
N ASN A 84 6.95 -9.37 -3.53
CA ASN A 84 6.93 -10.82 -3.70
C ASN A 84 7.48 -11.53 -2.47
N GLN A 85 8.54 -10.98 -1.89
CA GLN A 85 9.09 -11.52 -0.66
C GLN A 85 8.09 -11.34 0.49
N ALA A 86 7.42 -10.19 0.54
CA ALA A 86 6.43 -9.92 1.56
C ALA A 86 5.26 -10.91 1.47
N ILE A 87 4.83 -11.24 0.26
CA ILE A 87 3.76 -12.22 0.07
C ILE A 87 4.19 -13.60 0.56
N ARG A 88 5.43 -13.99 0.28
CA ARG A 88 5.94 -15.27 0.77
C ARG A 88 5.95 -15.32 2.30
N GLU A 89 6.39 -14.23 2.93
CA GLU A 89 6.40 -14.17 4.39
C GLU A 89 4.99 -14.20 4.96
N PHE A 90 4.06 -13.51 4.31
CA PHE A 90 2.66 -13.55 4.74
C PHE A 90 2.13 -14.98 4.72
N LYS A 91 2.39 -15.72 3.64
CA LYS A 91 1.92 -17.11 3.53
C LYS A 91 2.54 -18.00 4.60
N GLN A 92 3.82 -17.79 4.90
CA GLN A 92 4.50 -18.55 5.95
C GLN A 92 3.90 -18.24 7.32
N ASN A 93 3.69 -16.97 7.61
CA ASN A 93 3.14 -16.56 8.91
C ASN A 93 1.72 -17.07 9.11
N ARG A 94 0.95 -17.09 8.04
CA ARG A 94 -0.45 -17.52 8.09
C ARG A 94 -0.58 -19.00 8.41
N ASN A 95 0.41 -19.79 8.06
CA ASN A 95 0.39 -21.24 8.21
C ASN A 95 0.96 -21.74 9.55
N ARG A 96 1.20 -20.85 10.48
CA ARG A 96 1.75 -21.21 11.80
C ARG A 96 0.72 -21.42 12.86
#